data_6746e48abc8e6a013c2ca969b00ef566
#
_entry.id   6746e48abc8e6a013c2ca969b00ef566
#
_cell.length_a   1.000
_cell.length_b   1.000
_cell.length_c   1.000
_cell.angle_alpha   90.00
_cell.angle_beta   90.00
_cell.angle_gamma   90.00
#
_symmetry.space_group_name_H-M   'P 1'
#
loop_
_entity.id
_entity.type
_entity.pdbx_description
1 polymer ?
#
loop_
_entity_poly.entity_id
_entity_poly.type
_entity_poly.pdbx_seq_one_letter_code
_entity_poly.pdbx_strand_id
1 'polypeptide(L)'
;MQGVESRPVLALMVTLNREAQVPFVGADVDGCEALTWIANESSKPGRVRDTQCWVAHSTDVYAASVLSRAAMDTRVGTAAHEDWLADATSRMSEALLDVLRAGESANATGSESTDDKLPLEITYSRAHRWGAAFPTSIAKGAESKQYLQSGDVYAVGDWCAEPNARGAVTSGLAAATAIAQALNARAKL
;
A
#
# COMPACT_ATOMS: atom_id res chain seq x y z
N MET A 1 -14.28 12.31 14.81
CA MET A 1 -13.15 12.83 14.02
C MET A 1 -13.74 13.47 12.77
N GLN A 2 -13.90 14.78 12.77
CA GLN A 2 -14.35 15.51 11.59
C GLN A 2 -13.13 16.13 10.92
N GLY A 3 -12.94 15.87 9.61
CA GLY A 3 -12.01 16.62 8.77
C GLY A 3 -10.71 15.95 8.35
N VAL A 4 -10.54 14.64 8.48
CA VAL A 4 -9.46 13.93 7.79
C VAL A 4 -10.01 13.38 6.48
N GLU A 5 -9.52 13.91 5.39
CA GLU A 5 -9.78 13.36 4.05
C GLU A 5 -8.74 12.28 3.76
N SER A 6 -9.17 11.24 3.08
CA SER A 6 -8.31 10.10 2.71
C SER A 6 -8.60 9.68 1.28
N ARG A 7 -7.58 9.20 0.59
CA ARG A 7 -7.71 8.63 -0.75
C ARG A 7 -7.75 7.11 -0.69
N PRO A 8 -8.54 6.46 -1.56
CA PRO A 8 -8.56 5.01 -1.66
C PRO A 8 -7.36 4.49 -2.44
N VAL A 9 -7.01 3.23 -2.22
CA VAL A 9 -6.03 2.47 -3.00
C VAL A 9 -6.56 1.06 -3.24
N LEU A 10 -6.29 0.52 -4.42
CA LEU A 10 -6.40 -0.90 -4.68
C LEU A 10 -5.01 -1.51 -4.45
N ALA A 11 -4.94 -2.50 -3.55
CA ALA A 11 -3.73 -3.26 -3.29
C ALA A 11 -3.86 -4.63 -3.95
N LEU A 12 -3.00 -4.92 -4.92
CA LEU A 12 -2.91 -6.23 -5.57
C LEU A 12 -1.90 -7.10 -4.81
N MET A 13 -2.28 -8.32 -4.52
CA MET A 13 -1.42 -9.37 -3.99
C MET A 13 -1.31 -10.47 -5.02
N VAL A 14 -0.09 -10.89 -5.36
CA VAL A 14 0.15 -11.98 -6.31
C VAL A 14 1.18 -12.97 -5.80
N THR A 15 1.11 -14.19 -6.34
CA THR A 15 2.20 -15.16 -6.32
C THR A 15 2.65 -15.44 -7.73
N LEU A 16 3.95 -15.63 -7.92
CA LEU A 16 4.58 -15.93 -9.19
C LEU A 16 5.03 -17.40 -9.23
N ASN A 17 5.09 -17.97 -10.43
CA ASN A 17 5.60 -19.34 -10.68
C ASN A 17 7.10 -19.49 -10.45
N ARG A 18 7.85 -18.39 -10.48
CA ARG A 18 9.30 -18.31 -10.23
C ARG A 18 9.71 -16.95 -9.69
N GLU A 19 10.94 -16.83 -9.27
CA GLU A 19 11.53 -15.55 -8.89
C GLU A 19 11.69 -14.64 -10.10
N ALA A 20 11.20 -13.38 -9.96
CA ALA A 20 11.45 -12.33 -10.94
C ALA A 20 12.90 -11.82 -10.79
N GLN A 21 13.67 -11.90 -11.87
CA GLN A 21 15.10 -11.51 -11.90
C GLN A 21 15.26 -10.00 -12.10
N VAL A 22 14.73 -9.23 -11.17
CA VAL A 22 14.80 -7.76 -11.19
C VAL A 22 15.82 -7.23 -10.19
N PRO A 23 16.49 -6.07 -10.44
CA PRO A 23 17.53 -5.54 -9.57
C PRO A 23 17.00 -4.78 -8.34
N PHE A 24 15.74 -4.99 -7.99
CA PHE A 24 15.09 -4.27 -6.88
C PHE A 24 14.17 -5.19 -6.08
N VAL A 25 13.92 -4.84 -4.83
CA VAL A 25 12.94 -5.49 -3.95
C VAL A 25 11.66 -4.64 -3.78
N GLY A 26 11.65 -3.43 -4.28
CA GLY A 26 10.52 -2.53 -4.36
C GLY A 26 10.86 -1.34 -5.24
N ALA A 27 9.87 -0.76 -5.89
CA ALA A 27 10.03 0.35 -6.80
C ALA A 27 8.77 1.22 -6.88
N ASP A 28 8.97 2.52 -7.06
CA ASP A 28 7.95 3.38 -7.64
C ASP A 28 7.83 3.11 -9.14
N VAL A 29 6.60 3.15 -9.66
CA VAL A 29 6.31 2.82 -11.06
C VAL A 29 5.83 4.09 -11.75
N ASP A 30 6.66 4.61 -12.63
CA ASP A 30 6.35 5.79 -13.44
C ASP A 30 5.77 5.40 -14.80
N GLY A 31 4.85 6.20 -15.30
CA GLY A 31 4.26 6.01 -16.63
C GLY A 31 3.27 4.84 -16.76
N CYS A 32 2.93 4.17 -15.68
CA CYS A 32 1.91 3.13 -15.64
C CYS A 32 0.56 3.72 -15.20
N GLU A 33 -0.50 3.49 -15.96
CA GLU A 33 -1.83 3.97 -15.61
C GLU A 33 -2.37 3.29 -14.34
N ALA A 34 -2.14 1.98 -14.21
CA ALA A 34 -2.75 1.16 -13.16
C ALA A 34 -1.95 1.12 -11.85
N LEU A 35 -0.63 1.19 -11.91
CA LEU A 35 0.25 0.97 -10.76
C LEU A 35 1.13 2.18 -10.48
N THR A 36 1.34 2.47 -9.20
CA THR A 36 2.28 3.51 -8.74
C THR A 36 3.44 2.94 -7.91
N TRP A 37 3.28 1.76 -7.33
CA TRP A 37 4.29 1.16 -6.46
C TRP A 37 4.17 -0.36 -6.43
N ILE A 38 5.33 -1.04 -6.34
CA ILE A 38 5.42 -2.50 -6.22
C ILE A 38 6.46 -2.90 -5.19
N ALA A 39 6.28 -4.05 -4.54
CA ALA A 39 7.27 -4.62 -3.63
C ALA A 39 7.24 -6.14 -3.61
N ASN A 40 8.42 -6.74 -3.46
CA ASN A 40 8.62 -8.16 -3.24
C ASN A 40 8.43 -8.49 -1.74
N GLU A 41 7.27 -9.06 -1.40
CA GLU A 41 6.94 -9.45 -0.04
C GLU A 41 7.81 -10.62 0.47
N SER A 42 8.26 -11.50 -0.43
CA SER A 42 9.13 -12.64 -0.07
C SER A 42 10.54 -12.22 0.30
N SER A 43 10.98 -11.00 -0.04
CA SER A 43 12.28 -10.46 0.33
C SER A 43 12.38 -10.03 1.80
N LYS A 44 11.23 -9.85 2.48
CA LYS A 44 11.17 -9.38 3.86
C LYS A 44 11.70 -10.40 4.84
N PRO A 45 12.37 -9.99 5.95
CA PRO A 45 12.83 -10.89 6.98
C PRO A 45 11.71 -11.78 7.56
N GLY A 46 11.99 -13.07 7.74
CA GLY A 46 11.04 -14.02 8.32
C GLY A 46 9.96 -14.52 7.38
N ARG A 47 9.98 -14.15 6.10
CA ARG A 47 9.05 -14.68 5.09
C ARG A 47 9.58 -15.98 4.50
N VAL A 48 8.66 -16.84 4.11
CA VAL A 48 8.91 -18.07 3.35
C VAL A 48 9.36 -17.69 1.94
N ARG A 49 10.43 -18.31 1.44
CA ARG A 49 11.07 -17.92 0.16
C ARG A 49 10.77 -18.85 -1.01
N ASP A 50 10.16 -19.99 -0.76
CA ASP A 50 9.75 -20.97 -1.78
C ASP A 50 8.54 -20.51 -2.62
N THR A 51 7.90 -19.42 -2.21
CA THR A 51 6.82 -18.79 -2.97
C THR A 51 7.16 -17.32 -3.20
N GLN A 52 7.14 -16.87 -4.45
CA GLN A 52 7.43 -15.48 -4.80
C GLN A 52 6.16 -14.62 -4.72
N CYS A 53 6.06 -13.84 -3.65
CA CYS A 53 4.91 -12.97 -3.40
C CYS A 53 5.26 -11.51 -3.67
N TRP A 54 4.38 -10.83 -4.42
CA TRP A 54 4.48 -9.40 -4.68
C TRP A 54 3.20 -8.68 -4.28
N VAL A 55 3.35 -7.42 -3.87
CA VAL A 55 2.25 -6.49 -3.63
C VAL A 55 2.44 -5.29 -4.54
N ALA A 56 1.36 -4.83 -5.15
CA ALA A 56 1.35 -3.61 -5.94
C ALA A 56 0.22 -2.67 -5.48
N HIS A 57 0.47 -1.37 -5.51
CA HIS A 57 -0.53 -0.34 -5.24
C HIS A 57 -0.95 0.35 -6.53
N SER A 58 -2.25 0.58 -6.67
CA SER A 58 -2.80 1.34 -7.79
C SER A 58 -2.41 2.81 -7.72
N THR A 59 -2.42 3.47 -8.88
CA THR A 59 -2.49 4.94 -8.93
C THR A 59 -3.81 5.44 -8.34
N ASP A 60 -3.82 6.68 -7.88
CA ASP A 60 -5.03 7.35 -7.37
C ASP A 60 -6.09 7.49 -8.47
N VAL A 61 -5.65 7.82 -9.69
CA VAL A 61 -6.51 7.99 -10.87
C VAL A 61 -7.19 6.68 -11.21
N TYR A 62 -6.43 5.58 -11.23
CA TYR A 62 -6.97 4.25 -11.51
C TYR A 62 -7.97 3.82 -10.42
N ALA A 63 -7.61 3.94 -9.14
CA ALA A 63 -8.51 3.63 -8.04
C ALA A 63 -9.81 4.43 -8.12
N ALA A 64 -9.74 5.75 -8.36
CA ALA A 64 -10.90 6.61 -8.51
C ALA A 64 -11.77 6.19 -9.71
N SER A 65 -11.16 5.85 -10.85
CA SER A 65 -11.89 5.41 -12.06
C SER A 65 -12.65 4.10 -11.84
N VAL A 66 -12.02 3.13 -11.18
CA VAL A 66 -12.65 1.84 -10.86
C VAL A 66 -13.79 2.04 -9.87
N LEU A 67 -13.57 2.81 -8.81
CA LEU A 67 -14.58 3.05 -7.78
C LEU A 67 -15.75 3.89 -8.27
N SER A 68 -15.54 4.83 -9.20
CA SER A 68 -16.63 5.61 -9.81
C SER A 68 -17.52 4.74 -10.70
N ARG A 69 -16.95 3.76 -11.40
CA ARG A 69 -17.71 2.75 -12.17
C ARG A 69 -18.46 1.78 -11.28
N ALA A 70 -17.86 1.42 -10.14
CA ALA A 70 -18.45 0.55 -9.12
C ALA A 70 -19.52 1.24 -8.25
N ALA A 71 -19.84 2.52 -8.50
CA ALA A 71 -20.62 3.39 -7.62
C ALA A 71 -22.04 2.91 -7.27
N MET A 72 -22.52 1.84 -7.90
CA MET A 72 -23.87 1.30 -7.64
C MET A 72 -23.90 0.19 -6.60
N ASP A 73 -22.84 -0.57 -6.40
CA ASP A 73 -22.75 -1.56 -5.30
C ASP A 73 -21.32 -1.89 -4.90
N THR A 74 -20.82 -1.15 -3.90
CA THR A 74 -19.48 -1.40 -3.30
C THR A 74 -19.56 -2.29 -2.05
N ARG A 75 -20.70 -2.88 -1.75
CA ARG A 75 -20.85 -3.75 -0.58
C ARG A 75 -20.09 -5.04 -0.79
N VAL A 76 -19.19 -5.33 0.14
CA VAL A 76 -18.38 -6.56 0.13
C VAL A 76 -19.29 -7.79 0.11
N GLY A 77 -18.99 -8.75 -0.80
CA GLY A 77 -19.72 -10.00 -0.92
C GLY A 77 -20.92 -9.98 -1.86
N THR A 78 -21.15 -8.87 -2.59
CA THR A 78 -22.12 -8.86 -3.69
C THR A 78 -21.46 -9.30 -5.00
N ALA A 79 -22.22 -9.86 -5.95
CA ALA A 79 -21.72 -10.23 -7.27
C ALA A 79 -21.09 -9.03 -7.99
N ALA A 80 -21.73 -7.87 -7.94
CA ALA A 80 -21.21 -6.65 -8.54
C ALA A 80 -19.85 -6.22 -7.93
N HIS A 81 -19.67 -6.41 -6.61
CA HIS A 81 -18.38 -6.16 -5.96
C HIS A 81 -17.30 -7.12 -6.45
N GLU A 82 -17.59 -8.40 -6.57
CA GLU A 82 -16.61 -9.39 -7.03
C GLU A 82 -16.27 -9.17 -8.53
N ASP A 83 -17.23 -8.77 -9.36
CA ASP A 83 -17.02 -8.53 -10.80
C ASP A 83 -16.02 -7.37 -11.04
N TRP A 84 -16.23 -6.19 -10.44
CA TRP A 84 -15.31 -5.08 -10.64
C TRP A 84 -13.94 -5.34 -9.97
N LEU A 85 -13.92 -6.10 -8.86
CA LEU A 85 -12.69 -6.47 -8.20
C LEU A 85 -11.88 -7.46 -9.05
N ALA A 86 -12.54 -8.37 -9.74
CA ALA A 86 -11.92 -9.30 -10.70
C ALA A 86 -11.31 -8.54 -11.90
N ASP A 87 -12.04 -7.57 -12.50
CA ASP A 87 -11.50 -6.71 -13.57
C ASP A 87 -10.27 -5.92 -13.10
N ALA A 88 -10.35 -5.31 -11.93
CA ALA A 88 -9.22 -4.59 -11.36
C ALA A 88 -8.02 -5.51 -11.07
N THR A 89 -8.28 -6.72 -10.57
CA THR A 89 -7.25 -7.74 -10.33
C THR A 89 -6.54 -8.11 -11.63
N SER A 90 -7.29 -8.37 -12.71
CA SER A 90 -6.72 -8.72 -14.03
C SER A 90 -5.82 -7.60 -14.55
N ARG A 91 -6.34 -6.37 -14.64
CA ARG A 91 -5.60 -5.22 -15.17
C ARG A 91 -4.35 -4.89 -14.39
N MET A 92 -4.43 -4.90 -13.06
CA MET A 92 -3.26 -4.66 -12.22
C MET A 92 -2.23 -5.80 -12.32
N SER A 93 -2.69 -7.05 -12.51
CA SER A 93 -1.82 -8.22 -12.71
C SER A 93 -1.06 -8.14 -14.03
N GLU A 94 -1.72 -7.76 -15.12
CA GLU A 94 -1.10 -7.53 -16.42
C GLU A 94 -0.03 -6.43 -16.31
N ALA A 95 -0.37 -5.28 -15.73
CA ALA A 95 0.54 -4.17 -15.53
C ALA A 95 1.76 -4.58 -14.68
N LEU A 96 1.57 -5.37 -13.61
CA LEU A 96 2.67 -5.86 -12.79
C LEU A 96 3.61 -6.77 -13.57
N LEU A 97 3.07 -7.71 -14.36
CA LEU A 97 3.89 -8.57 -15.20
C LEU A 97 4.70 -7.78 -16.21
N ASP A 98 4.12 -6.75 -16.83
CA ASP A 98 4.83 -5.89 -17.79
C ASP A 98 6.00 -5.15 -17.13
N VAL A 99 5.78 -4.59 -15.92
CA VAL A 99 6.84 -3.93 -15.15
C VAL A 99 7.96 -4.90 -14.78
N LEU A 100 7.62 -6.11 -14.30
CA LEU A 100 8.61 -7.11 -13.90
C LEU A 100 9.38 -7.64 -15.10
N ARG A 101 8.72 -7.92 -16.23
CA ARG A 101 9.38 -8.36 -17.48
C ARG A 101 10.30 -7.30 -18.06
N ALA A 102 9.89 -6.03 -18.02
CA ALA A 102 10.74 -4.91 -18.40
C ALA A 102 11.98 -4.82 -17.49
N GLY A 103 11.81 -5.01 -16.18
CA GLY A 103 12.89 -5.05 -15.21
C GLY A 103 13.85 -6.23 -15.44
N GLU A 104 13.34 -7.43 -15.76
CA GLU A 104 14.17 -8.59 -16.13
C GLU A 104 14.99 -8.30 -17.40
N SER A 105 14.35 -7.70 -18.41
CA SER A 105 15.02 -7.35 -19.67
C SER A 105 16.13 -6.32 -19.47
N ALA A 106 15.90 -5.32 -18.61
CA ALA A 106 16.90 -4.32 -18.28
C ALA A 106 18.06 -4.87 -17.43
N ASN A 107 17.82 -5.91 -16.64
CA ASN A 107 18.82 -6.57 -15.80
C ASN A 107 19.65 -7.62 -16.55
N ALA A 108 19.21 -8.07 -17.71
CA ALA A 108 19.92 -9.03 -18.55
C ALA A 108 21.20 -8.39 -19.14
N THR A 109 22.32 -8.50 -18.44
CA THR A 109 23.65 -8.16 -18.97
C THR A 109 24.11 -9.24 -19.93
N GLY A 110 23.98 -8.95 -21.22
CA GLY A 110 24.33 -9.69 -22.40
C GLY A 110 25.23 -10.91 -22.25
N SER A 111 24.71 -12.09 -22.20
CA SER A 111 25.25 -13.40 -22.58
C SER A 111 24.37 -14.60 -22.17
N GLU A 112 23.41 -14.44 -21.28
CA GLU A 112 22.46 -15.53 -21.02
C GLU A 112 21.25 -15.37 -21.94
N SER A 113 21.09 -16.31 -22.87
CA SER A 113 19.92 -16.35 -23.74
C SER A 113 18.68 -16.47 -22.85
N THR A 114 17.76 -15.55 -23.01
CA THR A 114 16.44 -15.55 -22.33
C THR A 114 15.55 -16.74 -22.77
N ASP A 115 16.00 -17.52 -23.74
CA ASP A 115 15.23 -18.61 -24.36
C ASP A 115 15.02 -19.84 -23.47
N ASP A 116 15.82 -20.04 -22.42
CA ASP A 116 15.71 -21.23 -21.56
C ASP A 116 14.95 -20.98 -20.23
N LYS A 117 14.54 -19.75 -19.94
CA LYS A 117 13.79 -19.45 -18.70
C LYS A 117 12.29 -19.63 -18.92
N LEU A 118 11.64 -20.33 -18.00
CA LEU A 118 10.16 -20.38 -17.94
C LEU A 118 9.61 -18.95 -17.97
N PRO A 119 8.55 -18.68 -18.74
CA PRO A 119 7.90 -17.37 -18.74
C PRO A 119 7.44 -17.01 -17.32
N LEU A 120 7.53 -15.73 -16.98
CA LEU A 120 7.04 -15.24 -15.70
C LEU A 120 5.52 -15.21 -15.74
N GLU A 121 4.90 -15.93 -14.83
CA GLU A 121 3.44 -16.09 -14.74
C GLU A 121 2.94 -15.88 -13.31
N ILE A 122 1.73 -15.37 -13.21
CA ILE A 122 1.02 -15.25 -11.94
C ILE A 122 0.24 -16.55 -11.68
N THR A 123 0.49 -17.19 -10.56
CA THR A 123 -0.20 -18.42 -10.12
C THR A 123 -1.40 -18.12 -9.21
N TYR A 124 -1.38 -16.96 -8.56
CA TYR A 124 -2.49 -16.44 -7.76
C TYR A 124 -2.49 -14.92 -7.81
N SER A 125 -3.67 -14.31 -7.88
CA SER A 125 -3.83 -12.87 -7.74
C SER A 125 -5.15 -12.49 -7.06
N ARG A 126 -5.10 -11.44 -6.27
CA ARG A 126 -6.28 -10.82 -5.68
C ARG A 126 -6.02 -9.34 -5.39
N ALA A 127 -6.92 -8.48 -5.84
CA ALA A 127 -6.95 -7.10 -5.41
C ALA A 127 -7.77 -6.95 -4.12
N HIS A 128 -7.43 -5.95 -3.33
CA HIS A 128 -8.17 -5.52 -2.15
C HIS A 128 -8.35 -4.01 -2.16
N ARG A 129 -9.54 -3.54 -1.82
CA ARG A 129 -9.85 -2.12 -1.72
C ARG A 129 -9.58 -1.60 -0.32
N TRP A 130 -8.70 -0.63 -0.20
CA TRP A 130 -8.56 0.21 0.99
C TRP A 130 -9.30 1.53 0.76
N GLY A 131 -10.46 1.71 1.41
CA GLY A 131 -11.32 2.87 1.17
C GLY A 131 -10.76 4.18 1.72
N ALA A 132 -9.93 4.11 2.77
CA ALA A 132 -9.26 5.24 3.41
C ALA A 132 -7.77 4.86 3.63
N ALA A 133 -7.03 4.67 2.55
CA ALA A 133 -5.67 4.14 2.59
C ALA A 133 -4.65 5.18 3.04
N PHE A 134 -4.70 6.36 2.46
CA PHE A 134 -3.75 7.43 2.76
C PHE A 134 -4.49 8.72 3.11
N PRO A 135 -4.20 9.34 4.26
CA PRO A 135 -4.72 10.67 4.55
C PRO A 135 -4.15 11.69 3.56
N THR A 136 -5.00 12.62 3.13
CA THR A 136 -4.62 13.73 2.24
C THR A 136 -4.50 15.05 2.98
N SER A 137 -4.93 15.06 4.25
CA SER A 137 -4.86 16.22 5.13
C SER A 137 -4.52 15.78 6.56
N ILE A 138 -3.91 16.69 7.31
CA ILE A 138 -3.66 16.50 8.74
C ILE A 138 -4.96 16.81 9.50
N ALA A 139 -5.23 16.05 10.56
CA ALA A 139 -6.40 16.23 11.39
C ALA A 139 -6.40 17.61 12.03
N LYS A 140 -7.53 18.31 11.92
CA LYS A 140 -7.70 19.61 12.55
C LYS A 140 -7.48 19.53 14.07
N GLY A 141 -6.55 20.34 14.57
CA GLY A 141 -6.15 20.37 15.98
C GLY A 141 -4.94 19.49 16.31
N ALA A 142 -4.40 18.72 15.33
CA ALA A 142 -3.16 17.97 15.50
C ALA A 142 -1.91 18.71 14.99
N GLU A 143 -2.06 19.82 14.26
CA GLU A 143 -1.03 20.49 13.48
C GLU A 143 0.21 20.88 14.32
N SER A 144 0.01 21.28 15.57
CA SER A 144 1.11 21.71 16.45
C SER A 144 1.60 20.61 17.40
N LYS A 145 0.71 19.67 17.75
CA LYS A 145 0.99 18.64 18.78
C LYS A 145 1.34 17.28 18.18
N GLN A 146 0.95 17.05 16.92
CA GLN A 146 1.07 15.77 16.20
C GLN A 146 0.24 14.64 16.82
N TYR A 147 -0.75 14.98 17.65
CA TYR A 147 -1.76 14.08 18.22
C TYR A 147 -3.04 14.88 18.54
N LEU A 148 -4.16 14.18 18.65
CA LEU A 148 -5.39 14.76 19.23
C LEU A 148 -5.52 14.31 20.67
N GLN A 149 -6.09 15.17 21.52
CA GLN A 149 -6.33 14.90 22.94
C GLN A 149 -7.70 15.39 23.36
N SER A 150 -8.40 14.56 24.10
CA SER A 150 -9.64 14.91 24.81
C SER A 150 -9.64 14.26 26.19
N GLY A 151 -9.47 15.08 27.24
CA GLY A 151 -9.24 14.56 28.59
C GLY A 151 -7.98 13.69 28.65
N ASP A 152 -8.14 12.46 29.12
CA ASP A 152 -7.06 11.46 29.22
C ASP A 152 -6.98 10.52 27.99
N VAL A 153 -7.75 10.79 26.92
CA VAL A 153 -7.73 10.02 25.68
C VAL A 153 -6.87 10.72 24.63
N TYR A 154 -5.93 9.98 24.06
CA TYR A 154 -5.05 10.44 23.00
C TYR A 154 -5.32 9.65 21.73
N ALA A 155 -5.43 10.32 20.58
CA ALA A 155 -5.53 9.70 19.27
C ALA A 155 -4.32 10.08 18.43
N VAL A 156 -3.69 9.07 17.85
CA VAL A 156 -2.42 9.17 17.11
C VAL A 156 -2.51 8.45 15.77
N GLY A 157 -1.69 8.85 14.84
CA GLY A 157 -1.59 8.22 13.52
C GLY A 157 -0.85 9.15 12.55
N ASP A 158 -0.60 8.64 11.35
CA ASP A 158 0.00 9.40 10.25
C ASP A 158 -0.84 10.64 9.88
N TRP A 159 -2.15 10.54 9.99
CA TRP A 159 -3.11 11.65 9.83
C TRP A 159 -3.00 12.77 10.90
N CYS A 160 -2.16 12.62 11.92
CA CYS A 160 -1.85 13.65 12.91
C CYS A 160 -0.54 14.40 12.61
N ALA A 161 0.31 13.89 11.72
CA ALA A 161 1.65 14.43 11.45
C ALA A 161 1.97 14.50 9.96
N GLU A 162 2.28 13.36 9.34
CA GLU A 162 2.56 13.21 7.91
C GLU A 162 1.91 11.92 7.41
N PRO A 163 1.37 11.88 6.17
CA PRO A 163 0.66 10.71 5.63
C PRO A 163 1.62 9.59 5.21
N ASN A 164 2.43 9.10 6.14
CA ASN A 164 3.41 8.04 5.95
C ASN A 164 3.78 7.36 7.28
N ALA A 165 4.55 6.27 7.22
CA ALA A 165 4.97 5.51 8.40
C ALA A 165 5.78 6.36 9.40
N ARG A 166 6.62 7.30 8.91
CA ARG A 166 7.36 8.23 9.77
C ARG A 166 6.40 9.11 10.56
N GLY A 167 5.36 9.64 9.92
CA GLY A 167 4.34 10.45 10.58
C GLY A 167 3.60 9.69 11.67
N ALA A 168 3.27 8.41 11.44
CA ALA A 168 2.65 7.56 12.45
C ALA A 168 3.54 7.38 13.69
N VAL A 169 4.83 7.11 13.48
CA VAL A 169 5.83 7.00 14.57
C VAL A 169 5.99 8.32 15.31
N THR A 170 6.15 9.43 14.59
CA THR A 170 6.30 10.76 15.16
C THR A 170 5.11 11.15 16.03
N SER A 171 3.90 10.89 15.53
CA SER A 171 2.65 11.11 16.27
C SER A 171 2.59 10.29 17.56
N GLY A 172 2.95 9.01 17.49
CA GLY A 172 3.00 8.14 18.66
C GLY A 172 4.00 8.60 19.73
N LEU A 173 5.20 9.00 19.32
CA LEU A 173 6.23 9.52 20.24
C LEU A 173 5.82 10.84 20.89
N ALA A 174 5.20 11.75 20.14
CA ALA A 174 4.71 13.01 20.68
C ALA A 174 3.65 12.79 21.77
N ALA A 175 2.68 11.92 21.51
CA ALA A 175 1.66 11.57 22.50
C ALA A 175 2.25 10.85 23.71
N ALA A 176 3.16 9.90 23.54
CA ALA A 176 3.82 9.20 24.64
C ALA A 176 4.57 10.18 25.56
N THR A 177 5.27 11.16 24.99
CA THR A 177 5.96 12.20 25.74
C THR A 177 4.97 13.04 26.56
N ALA A 178 3.85 13.47 25.97
CA ALA A 178 2.82 14.23 26.64
C ALA A 178 2.18 13.45 27.80
N ILE A 179 1.88 12.16 27.58
CA ILE A 179 1.32 11.26 28.61
C ILE A 179 2.30 11.12 29.78
N ALA A 180 3.58 10.87 29.51
CA ALA A 180 4.60 10.73 30.55
C ALA A 180 4.73 12.02 31.41
N GLN A 181 4.69 13.19 30.78
CA GLN A 181 4.71 14.48 31.47
C GLN A 181 3.47 14.66 32.36
N ALA A 182 2.28 14.32 31.85
CA ALA A 182 1.04 14.43 32.60
C ALA A 182 1.01 13.49 33.83
N LEU A 183 1.50 12.27 33.70
CA LEU A 183 1.60 11.31 34.80
C LEU A 183 2.60 11.76 35.87
N ASN A 184 3.78 12.26 35.45
CA ASN A 184 4.77 12.78 36.38
C ASN A 184 4.28 14.04 37.13
N ALA A 185 3.49 14.89 36.50
CA ALA A 185 2.88 16.03 37.17
C ALA A 185 1.85 15.59 38.24
N ARG A 186 1.03 14.58 37.94
CA ARG A 186 0.06 14.02 38.90
C ARG A 186 0.72 13.32 40.11
N ALA A 187 1.85 12.67 39.89
CA ALA A 187 2.58 11.97 40.95
C ALA A 187 3.29 12.92 41.96
N LYS A 188 3.35 14.22 41.68
CA LYS A 188 3.94 15.22 42.54
C LYS A 188 2.92 16.03 43.40
N LEU A 189 1.62 15.75 43.21
CA LEU A 189 0.52 16.30 43.99
C LEU A 189 0.10 15.35 45.10
#